data_7107cfe76b8e8785bda0a2bdd3dbd9df
#
_entry.id   7107cfe76b8e8785bda0a2bdd3dbd9df
#
_cell.length_a   1.000
_cell.length_b   1.000
_cell.length_c   1.000
_cell.angle_alpha   90.00
_cell.angle_beta   90.00
_cell.angle_gamma   90.00
#
_symmetry.space_group_name_H-M   'P 1'
#
loop_
_entity.id
_entity.type
_entity.pdbx_description
1 polymer ?
#
loop_
_entity_poly.entity_id
_entity_poly.type
_entity_poly.pdbx_seq_one_letter_code
_entity_poly.pdbx_strand_id
1 'polypeptide(L)' 'MKVIFLGSGNLATRLSLEMHRKGMTIGQVYSYTPENARQLAGRLGCLWTTDLEAIETDADLYVFSLKDTV' A
#
# COMPACT_ATOMS: atom_id res chain seq x y z
N MET A 1 7.21 11.05 6.98
CA MET A 1 6.20 10.14 7.47
C MET A 1 6.14 8.91 6.56
N LYS A 2 6.28 7.77 7.14
CA LYS A 2 6.28 6.52 6.38
C LYS A 2 4.92 5.85 6.51
N VAL A 3 4.31 5.54 5.37
CA VAL A 3 2.96 5.01 5.32
C VAL A 3 2.98 3.63 4.67
N ILE A 4 2.24 2.71 5.22
CA ILE A 4 2.09 1.38 4.65
C ILE A 4 0.62 1.16 4.34
N PHE A 5 0.36 0.70 3.11
CA PHE A 5 -0.99 0.45 2.66
C PHE A 5 -1.29 -1.03 2.66
N LEU A 6 -2.37 -1.40 3.32
CA LEU A 6 -2.86 -2.77 3.31
C LEU A 6 -4.11 -2.81 2.44
N GLY A 7 -3.91 -3.20 1.21
CA GLY A 7 -4.95 -3.22 0.20
C GLY A 7 -4.49 -2.49 -1.04
N SER A 8 -5.06 -2.84 -2.19
CA SER A 8 -4.68 -2.23 -3.45
C SER A 8 -5.89 -1.99 -4.35
N GLY A 9 -7.06 -1.84 -3.76
CA GLY A 9 -8.25 -1.53 -4.52
C GLY A 9 -8.22 -0.10 -5.03
N ASN A 10 -9.32 0.32 -5.65
CA ASN A 10 -9.38 1.65 -6.26
C ASN A 10 -9.14 2.75 -5.23
N LEU A 11 -9.73 2.62 -4.07
CA LEU A 11 -9.56 3.65 -3.04
C LEU A 11 -8.11 3.71 -2.57
N ALA A 12 -7.50 2.54 -2.30
CA ALA A 12 -6.12 2.51 -1.86
C ALA A 12 -5.20 3.09 -2.92
N THR A 13 -5.45 2.75 -4.18
CA THR A 13 -4.64 3.25 -5.28
C THR A 13 -4.70 4.77 -5.35
N ARG A 14 -5.90 5.33 -5.32
CA ARG A 14 -6.05 6.78 -5.43
C ARG A 14 -5.47 7.50 -4.22
N LEU A 15 -5.72 6.97 -3.04
CA LEU A 15 -5.26 7.61 -1.81
C LEU A 15 -3.74 7.55 -1.70
N SER A 16 -3.15 6.40 -2.02
CA SER A 16 -1.70 6.26 -1.91
C SER A 16 -0.98 7.13 -2.91
N LEU A 17 -1.49 7.22 -4.14
CA LEU A 17 -0.89 8.09 -5.14
C LEU A 17 -0.99 9.55 -4.74
N GLU A 18 -2.12 9.94 -4.14
CA GLU A 18 -2.30 11.30 -3.69
C GLU A 18 -1.33 11.63 -2.55
N MET A 19 -1.20 10.72 -1.59
CA MET A 19 -0.27 10.93 -0.48
C MET A 19 1.17 10.98 -0.97
N HIS A 20 1.50 10.12 -1.92
CA HIS A 20 2.83 10.12 -2.51
C HIS A 20 3.11 11.45 -3.20
N ARG A 21 2.15 11.97 -3.93
CA ARG A 21 2.30 13.23 -4.63
C ARG A 21 2.51 14.38 -3.66
N LYS A 22 1.95 14.27 -2.47
CA LYS A 22 2.09 15.32 -1.45
C LYS A 22 3.36 15.18 -0.61
N GLY A 23 4.24 14.26 -0.98
CA GLY A 23 5.52 14.16 -0.32
C GLY A 23 5.61 13.13 0.78
N MET A 24 4.56 12.37 1.00
CA MET A 24 4.62 11.30 1.99
C MET A 24 5.33 10.09 1.41
N THR A 25 6.06 9.39 2.26
CA THR A 25 6.78 8.21 1.83
C THR A 25 5.90 6.99 1.97
N ILE A 26 5.61 6.35 0.85
CA ILE A 26 4.90 5.08 0.88
C ILE A 26 5.96 3.99 0.93
N GLY A 27 6.02 3.29 2.06
CA GLY A 27 7.09 2.33 2.26
C GLY A 27 6.80 0.96 1.71
N GLN A 28 5.54 0.55 1.73
CA GLN A 28 5.19 -0.79 1.32
C GLN A 28 3.72 -0.87 1.00
N VAL A 29 3.37 -1.77 0.08
CA VAL A 29 1.98 -2.06 -0.25
C VAL A 29 1.75 -3.54 -0.01
N TYR A 30 0.71 -3.86 0.74
CA TYR A 30 0.26 -5.24 0.88
C TYR A 30 -1.00 -5.42 0.05
N SER A 31 -1.08 -6.51 -0.68
CA SER A 31 -2.29 -6.86 -1.39
C SER A 31 -2.47 -8.36 -1.41
N TYR A 32 -3.71 -8.76 -1.41
CA TYR A 32 -4.06 -10.16 -1.54
C TYR A 32 -3.64 -10.70 -2.92
N THR A 33 -3.67 -9.85 -3.94
CA THR A 33 -3.34 -10.23 -5.31
C THR A 33 -1.95 -9.71 -5.67
N PRO A 34 -1.00 -10.61 -6.01
CA PRO A 34 0.37 -10.16 -6.29
C PRO A 34 0.46 -9.14 -7.42
N GLU A 35 -0.33 -9.34 -8.47
CA GLU A 35 -0.27 -8.42 -9.60
C GLU A 35 -0.68 -7.02 -9.21
N ASN A 36 -1.74 -6.89 -8.41
CA ASN A 36 -2.20 -5.58 -7.99
C ASN A 36 -1.17 -4.92 -7.09
N ALA A 37 -0.59 -5.68 -6.17
CA ALA A 37 0.44 -5.14 -5.28
C ALA A 37 1.63 -4.64 -6.08
N ARG A 38 2.09 -5.44 -7.04
CA ARG A 38 3.25 -5.08 -7.83
C ARG A 38 2.99 -3.84 -8.68
N GLN A 39 1.82 -3.77 -9.29
CA GLN A 39 1.49 -2.64 -10.14
C GLN A 39 1.45 -1.34 -9.34
N LEU A 40 0.79 -1.37 -8.20
CA LEU A 40 0.70 -0.17 -7.38
C LEU A 40 2.05 0.22 -6.82
N ALA A 41 2.82 -0.75 -6.34
CA ALA A 41 4.14 -0.47 -5.81
C ALA A 41 5.07 0.09 -6.88
N GLY A 42 4.93 -0.38 -8.11
CA GLY A 42 5.71 0.14 -9.21
C GLY A 42 5.42 1.61 -9.49
N ARG A 43 4.16 2.01 -9.34
CA ARG A 43 3.78 3.40 -9.53
C ARG A 43 4.25 4.28 -8.38
N LEU A 44 4.34 3.71 -7.19
CA LEU A 44 4.76 4.44 -6.00
C LEU A 44 6.26 4.37 -5.77
N GLY A 45 6.95 3.45 -6.43
CA GLY A 45 8.37 3.27 -6.21
C GLY A 45 8.68 2.65 -4.86
N CYS A 46 7.84 1.73 -4.39
CA CYS A 46 8.02 1.16 -3.07
C CYS A 46 8.00 -0.37 -3.13
N LEU A 47 8.18 -1.00 -1.99
CA LEU A 47 8.12 -2.45 -1.86
C LEU A 47 6.68 -2.93 -1.83
N TRP A 48 6.49 -4.21 -2.08
CA TRP A 48 5.17 -4.81 -1.98
C TRP A 48 5.29 -6.22 -1.44
N THR A 49 4.19 -6.73 -0.90
CA THR A 49 4.14 -8.10 -0.41
C THR A 49 2.70 -8.61 -0.45
N THR A 50 2.56 -9.92 -0.52
CA THR A 50 1.27 -10.58 -0.35
C THR A 50 1.23 -11.35 0.96
N ASP A 51 2.25 -11.22 1.79
CA ASP A 51 2.38 -11.94 3.04
C ASP A 51 2.19 -10.96 4.20
N LEU A 52 1.14 -11.19 4.98
CA LEU A 52 0.86 -10.33 6.13
C LEU A 52 2.00 -10.33 7.14
N GLU A 53 2.75 -11.41 7.22
CA GLU A 53 3.87 -11.49 8.15
C GLU A 53 5.10 -10.73 7.67
N ALA A 54 5.11 -10.36 6.40
CA ALA A 54 6.23 -9.61 5.84
C ALA A 54 5.99 -8.10 5.87
N ILE A 55 4.91 -7.66 6.47
CA ILE A 55 4.61 -6.23 6.55
C ILE A 55 5.54 -5.59 7.56
N GLU A 56 6.13 -4.47 7.15
CA GLU A 56 7.04 -3.75 8.03
C GLU A 56 6.30 -3.21 9.25
N THR A 57 7.03 -3.13 10.35
CA THR A 57 6.40 -2.74 11.62
C THR A 57 6.85 -1.38 12.12
N ASP A 58 7.64 -0.66 11.33
CA ASP A 58 8.19 0.62 11.77
C ASP A 58 7.60 1.81 11.03
N ALA A 59 6.40 1.65 10.51
CA ALA A 59 5.74 2.74 9.82
C ALA A 59 5.04 3.68 10.81
N ASP A 60 4.88 4.92 10.36
CA ASP A 60 4.16 5.92 11.16
C ASP A 60 2.66 5.74 11.04
N LEU A 61 2.21 5.23 9.90
CA LEU A 61 0.78 5.10 9.64
C LEU A 61 0.52 3.85 8.81
N TYR A 62 -0.48 3.10 9.21
CA TYR A 62 -0.95 1.95 8.46
C TYR A 62 -2.35 2.22 7.97
N VAL A 63 -2.54 2.21 6.66
CA VAL A 63 -3.83 2.47 6.06
C VAL A 63 -4.45 1.15 5.63
N PHE A 64 -5.57 0.80 6.23
CA PHE A 64 -6.28 -0.41 5.89
C PHE A 64 -7.34 -0.08 4.87
N SER A 65 -7.17 -0.60 3.68
CA SER A 65 -8.10 -0.39 2.60
C SER A 65 -8.41 -1.73 1.94
N LEU A 66 -8.58 -2.73 2.75
CA LEU A 66 -8.93 -4.05 2.26
C LEU A 66 -10.35 -4.02 1.77
N LYS A 67 -10.54 -4.61 0.61
CA LYS A 67 -11.85 -4.62 0.04
C LYS A 67 -12.79 -5.45 0.90
N ASP A 68 -13.84 -4.83 1.27
CA ASP A 68 -14.83 -5.49 2.05
C ASP A 68 -15.83 -6.11 1.11
N THR A 69 -15.56 -7.29 0.70
CA THR A 69 -16.50 -7.96 -0.17
C THR A 69 -17.55 -8.61 0.65
N VAL A 70 -18.65 -8.19 0.47
CA VAL A 70 -19.76 -8.81 1.15
C VAL A 70 -20.47 -9.75 0.22
#